data_58f4a1f7171a5b82eb850f79694e56ed
#
_entry.id   58f4a1f7171a5b82eb850f79694e56ed
#
_cell.length_a   1.000
_cell.length_b   1.000
_cell.length_c   1.000
_cell.angle_alpha   90.00
_cell.angle_beta   90.00
_cell.angle_gamma   90.00
#
_symmetry.space_group_name_H-M   'P 1'
#
loop_
_entity.id
_entity.type
_entity.pdbx_description
1 polymer ?
#
loop_
_entity_poly.entity_id
_entity_poly.type
_entity_poly.pdbx_seq_one_letter_code
_entity_poly.pdbx_strand_id
1 'polypeptide(L)'
;MLKFGQTVAKELFPGAFIAMFGDLGAGKTTFVRGIAAELQIDDIASPTFTIVRSHRGSALSLDHFDAYRLENFDELFAIGYQDYLDSKSVIVMEWCENVPEALPRERLELHLSGSGSEPRSVEALAFGERYEDLLGKVANTYGKG
;
A
#
# COMPACT_ATOMS: atom_id res chain seq x y z
N MET A 1 -3.91 13.29 -0.35
CA MET A 1 -3.33 11.94 -0.51
C MET A 1 -1.87 11.84 -0.15
N LEU A 2 -1.05 12.78 -0.57
CA LEU A 2 0.37 12.74 -0.21
C LEU A 2 0.57 12.79 1.30
N LYS A 3 -0.08 13.74 1.96
CA LYS A 3 0.04 13.89 3.41
C LYS A 3 -0.50 12.67 4.15
N PHE A 4 -1.58 12.08 3.65
CA PHE A 4 -2.13 10.87 4.24
C PHE A 4 -1.11 9.73 4.17
N GLY A 5 -0.47 9.56 3.01
CA GLY A 5 0.57 8.55 2.86
C GLY A 5 1.74 8.77 3.81
N GLN A 6 2.17 10.02 3.96
CA GLN A 6 3.24 10.35 4.90
C GLN A 6 2.84 10.04 6.35
N THR A 7 1.59 10.33 6.72
CA THR A 7 1.10 10.08 8.06
C THR A 7 1.05 8.58 8.35
N VAL A 8 0.54 7.79 7.39
CA VAL A 8 0.51 6.33 7.53
C VAL A 8 1.94 5.79 7.66
N ALA A 9 2.86 6.30 6.84
CA ALA A 9 4.23 5.80 6.83
C ALA A 9 4.95 5.95 8.16
N LYS A 10 4.63 6.99 8.91
CA LYS A 10 5.24 7.20 10.23
C LYS A 10 4.91 6.08 11.22
N GLU A 11 3.82 5.37 10.99
CA GLU A 11 3.35 4.32 11.89
C GLU A 11 3.62 2.92 11.34
N LEU A 12 4.26 2.81 10.18
CA LEU A 12 4.55 1.50 9.58
C LEU A 12 5.64 0.77 10.37
N PHE A 13 5.61 -0.55 10.24
CA PHE A 13 6.52 -1.45 10.93
C PHE A 13 7.02 -2.50 9.94
N PRO A 14 8.13 -3.20 10.28
CA PRO A 14 8.63 -4.25 9.37
C PRO A 14 7.57 -5.31 9.09
N GLY A 15 7.37 -5.63 7.82
CA GLY A 15 6.39 -6.61 7.40
C GLY A 15 4.97 -6.08 7.26
N ALA A 16 4.76 -4.78 7.42
CA ALA A 16 3.43 -4.20 7.25
C ALA A 16 2.93 -4.39 5.83
N PHE A 17 1.65 -4.68 5.69
CA PHE A 17 1.01 -4.91 4.40
C PHE A 17 -0.15 -3.93 4.21
N ILE A 18 -0.11 -3.17 3.13
CA ILE A 18 -1.18 -2.25 2.77
C ILE A 18 -1.79 -2.71 1.45
N ALA A 19 -3.06 -3.09 1.50
CA ALA A 19 -3.83 -3.51 0.33
C ALA A 19 -4.66 -2.33 -0.16
N MET A 20 -4.47 -1.94 -1.42
CA MET A 20 -5.15 -0.78 -1.99
C MET A 20 -6.16 -1.21 -3.04
N PHE A 21 -7.36 -0.67 -2.91
CA PHE A 21 -8.47 -0.89 -3.83
C PHE A 21 -8.92 0.46 -4.36
N GLY A 22 -9.37 0.49 -5.59
CA GLY A 22 -9.91 1.71 -6.15
C GLY A 22 -9.54 1.88 -7.61
N ASP A 23 -10.26 2.79 -8.27
CA ASP A 23 -10.11 3.04 -9.70
C ASP A 23 -8.87 3.87 -10.01
N LEU A 24 -8.51 3.87 -11.30
CA LEU A 24 -7.45 4.75 -11.79
C LEU A 24 -7.83 6.20 -11.48
N GLY A 25 -6.83 6.97 -11.07
CA GLY A 25 -7.06 8.38 -10.75
C GLY A 25 -7.59 8.64 -9.36
N ALA A 26 -7.77 7.61 -8.54
CA ALA A 26 -8.27 7.78 -7.18
C ALA A 26 -7.20 8.23 -6.18
N GLY A 27 -5.95 8.42 -6.62
CA GLY A 27 -4.89 8.91 -5.76
C GLY A 27 -3.94 7.85 -5.22
N LYS A 28 -4.00 6.64 -5.76
CA LYS A 28 -3.12 5.55 -5.28
C LYS A 28 -1.65 5.88 -5.44
N THR A 29 -1.25 6.40 -6.60
CA THR A 29 0.14 6.77 -6.84
C THR A 29 0.61 7.86 -5.89
N THR A 30 -0.24 8.86 -5.65
CA THR A 30 0.10 9.96 -4.74
C THR A 30 0.27 9.45 -3.31
N PHE A 31 -0.59 8.52 -2.90
CA PHE A 31 -0.47 7.90 -1.59
C PHE A 31 0.88 7.18 -1.44
N VAL A 32 1.25 6.38 -2.45
CA VAL A 32 2.51 5.64 -2.40
C VAL A 32 3.70 6.60 -2.39
N ARG A 33 3.62 7.72 -3.13
CA ARG A 33 4.65 8.75 -3.08
C ARG A 33 4.80 9.34 -1.69
N GLY A 34 3.70 9.49 -0.97
CA GLY A 34 3.75 9.97 0.41
C GLY A 34 4.49 9.01 1.32
N ILE A 35 4.22 7.70 1.17
CA ILE A 35 4.94 6.69 1.92
C ILE A 35 6.43 6.75 1.58
N ALA A 36 6.75 6.81 0.30
CA ALA A 36 8.15 6.85 -0.16
C ALA A 36 8.89 8.05 0.41
N ALA A 37 8.26 9.22 0.40
CA ALA A 37 8.89 10.43 0.93
C ALA A 37 9.25 10.26 2.40
N GLU A 38 8.34 9.68 3.19
CA GLU A 38 8.60 9.48 4.62
C GLU A 38 9.68 8.43 4.85
N LEU A 39 9.78 7.42 4.00
CA LEU A 39 10.79 6.37 4.10
C LEU A 39 12.11 6.78 3.43
N GLN A 40 12.19 8.00 2.91
CA GLN A 40 13.37 8.53 2.24
C GLN A 40 13.75 7.71 1.00
N ILE A 41 12.76 7.41 0.20
CA ILE A 41 12.92 6.70 -1.06
C ILE A 41 12.70 7.70 -2.19
N ASP A 42 13.68 7.79 -3.09
CA ASP A 42 13.59 8.65 -4.26
C ASP A 42 13.10 7.86 -5.46
N ASP A 43 12.55 8.57 -6.45
CA ASP A 43 12.21 8.02 -7.77
C ASP A 43 11.29 6.81 -7.74
N ILE A 44 10.13 6.96 -7.10
CA ILE A 44 9.10 5.94 -7.14
C ILE A 44 8.57 5.84 -8.58
N ALA A 45 8.70 4.64 -9.15
CA ALA A 45 8.13 4.32 -10.45
C ALA A 45 6.99 3.33 -10.25
N SER A 46 5.95 3.46 -11.09
CA SER A 46 4.84 2.53 -11.05
C SER A 46 5.29 1.14 -11.51
N PRO A 47 4.89 0.07 -10.82
CA PRO A 47 5.25 -1.30 -11.21
C PRO A 47 4.31 -1.90 -12.24
N THR A 48 3.53 -1.10 -12.96
CA THR A 48 2.49 -1.59 -13.87
C THR A 48 3.02 -2.61 -14.87
N PHE A 49 4.25 -2.44 -15.35
CA PHE A 49 4.82 -3.34 -16.34
C PHE A 49 5.71 -4.43 -15.75
N THR A 50 6.02 -4.34 -14.45
CA THR A 50 6.96 -5.26 -13.81
C THR A 50 6.34 -6.04 -12.67
N ILE A 51 5.07 -5.77 -12.35
CA ILE A 51 4.32 -6.35 -11.23
C ILE A 51 4.82 -5.86 -9.88
N VAL A 52 6.14 -5.85 -9.65
CA VAL A 52 6.70 -5.40 -8.38
C VAL A 52 7.95 -4.57 -8.62
N ARG A 53 8.11 -3.52 -7.82
CA ARG A 53 9.35 -2.75 -7.73
C ARG A 53 9.74 -2.65 -6.26
N SER A 54 11.00 -2.97 -6.00
CA SER A 54 11.55 -2.93 -4.66
C SER A 54 12.40 -1.67 -4.48
N HIS A 55 12.20 -0.99 -3.36
CA HIS A 55 12.90 0.25 -3.05
C HIS A 55 13.46 0.17 -1.64
N ARG A 56 14.72 0.56 -1.48
CA ARG A 56 15.36 0.59 -0.17
C ARG A 56 15.19 1.96 0.46
N GLY A 57 14.62 2.00 1.65
CA GLY A 57 14.52 3.22 2.44
C GLY A 57 15.60 3.28 3.51
N SER A 58 15.60 4.36 4.30
CA SER A 58 16.59 4.54 5.36
C SER A 58 16.37 3.59 6.53
N ALA A 59 15.13 3.34 6.89
CA ALA A 59 14.77 2.45 8.01
C ALA A 59 13.99 1.24 7.53
N LEU A 60 13.05 1.43 6.62
CA LEU A 60 12.21 0.37 6.07
C LEU A 60 12.33 0.37 4.56
N SER A 61 12.31 -0.82 3.98
CA SER A 61 12.24 -0.97 2.53
C SER A 61 10.80 -1.13 2.10
N LEU A 62 10.51 -0.80 0.85
CA LEU A 62 9.17 -0.83 0.29
C LEU A 62 9.14 -1.72 -0.94
N ASP A 63 8.25 -2.71 -0.94
CA ASP A 63 7.96 -3.49 -2.13
C ASP A 63 6.59 -3.07 -2.64
N HIS A 64 6.56 -2.44 -3.80
CA HIS A 64 5.35 -1.88 -4.39
C HIS A 64 4.87 -2.82 -5.50
N PHE A 65 3.72 -3.43 -5.30
CA PHE A 65 3.10 -4.37 -6.23
C PHE A 65 1.94 -3.70 -6.96
N ASP A 66 1.76 -4.10 -8.22
CA ASP A 66 0.59 -3.70 -9.00
C ASP A 66 0.01 -4.95 -9.67
N ALA A 67 -1.16 -5.38 -9.22
CA ALA A 67 -1.81 -6.58 -9.71
C ALA A 67 -2.77 -6.31 -10.87
N TYR A 68 -2.71 -5.12 -11.48
CA TYR A 68 -3.66 -4.73 -12.53
C TYR A 68 -3.69 -5.72 -13.69
N ARG A 69 -2.52 -6.23 -14.10
CA ARG A 69 -2.41 -7.13 -15.24
C ARG A 69 -2.47 -8.61 -14.89
N LEU A 70 -2.57 -8.93 -13.61
CA LEU A 70 -2.61 -10.32 -13.19
C LEU A 70 -4.00 -10.91 -13.41
N GLU A 71 -4.05 -12.11 -13.95
CA GLU A 71 -5.29 -12.83 -14.17
C GLU A 71 -5.62 -13.74 -12.99
N ASN A 72 -4.60 -14.20 -12.27
CA ASN A 72 -4.81 -15.08 -11.13
C ASN A 72 -3.62 -15.01 -10.18
N PHE A 73 -3.78 -15.64 -9.02
CA PHE A 73 -2.75 -15.66 -8.00
C PHE A 73 -1.50 -16.44 -8.42
N ASP A 74 -1.65 -17.45 -9.29
CA ASP A 74 -0.51 -18.27 -9.70
C ASP A 74 0.59 -17.43 -10.36
N GLU A 75 0.22 -16.39 -11.10
CA GLU A 75 1.20 -15.50 -11.71
C GLU A 75 2.03 -14.77 -10.67
N LEU A 76 1.39 -14.36 -9.58
CA LEU A 76 2.07 -13.68 -8.50
C LEU A 76 2.96 -14.66 -7.73
N PHE A 77 2.45 -15.85 -7.45
CA PHE A 77 3.22 -16.89 -6.79
C PHE A 77 4.50 -17.20 -7.57
N ALA A 78 4.40 -17.25 -8.90
CA ALA A 78 5.51 -17.62 -9.77
C ALA A 78 6.69 -16.65 -9.69
N ILE A 79 6.48 -15.39 -9.29
CA ILE A 79 7.58 -14.42 -9.17
C ILE A 79 8.18 -14.43 -7.75
N GLY A 80 7.80 -15.39 -6.91
CA GLY A 80 8.39 -15.51 -5.58
C GLY A 80 7.69 -14.69 -4.52
N TYR A 81 6.38 -14.53 -4.63
CA TYR A 81 5.62 -13.67 -3.72
C TYR A 81 5.86 -14.01 -2.24
N GLN A 82 5.97 -15.30 -1.90
CA GLN A 82 6.20 -15.71 -0.52
C GLN A 82 7.50 -15.12 0.04
N ASP A 83 8.54 -15.04 -0.78
CA ASP A 83 9.81 -14.47 -0.35
C ASP A 83 9.66 -12.99 -0.01
N TYR A 84 8.84 -12.26 -0.76
CA TYR A 84 8.56 -10.87 -0.45
C TYR A 84 7.83 -10.75 0.89
N LEU A 85 6.85 -11.61 1.14
CA LEU A 85 6.13 -11.59 2.42
C LEU A 85 7.07 -11.86 3.60
N ASP A 86 8.07 -12.72 3.39
CA ASP A 86 9.01 -13.09 4.44
C ASP A 86 10.13 -12.08 4.64
N SER A 87 10.29 -11.13 3.73
CA SER A 87 11.45 -10.23 3.72
C SER A 87 11.42 -9.11 4.76
N LYS A 88 10.27 -8.92 5.42
CA LYS A 88 10.08 -7.85 6.41
C LYS A 88 10.03 -6.44 5.80
N SER A 89 10.00 -6.32 4.48
CA SER A 89 9.72 -5.05 3.83
C SER A 89 8.27 -4.65 4.07
N VAL A 90 8.00 -3.36 3.94
CA VAL A 90 6.62 -2.89 3.83
C VAL A 90 6.13 -3.25 2.43
N ILE A 91 4.96 -3.83 2.33
CA ILE A 91 4.36 -4.15 1.04
C ILE A 91 3.15 -3.27 0.83
N VAL A 92 3.09 -2.61 -0.33
CA VAL A 92 1.91 -1.90 -0.80
C VAL A 92 1.49 -2.56 -2.10
N MET A 93 0.26 -3.05 -2.16
CA MET A 93 -0.25 -3.74 -3.35
C MET A 93 -1.48 -3.01 -3.88
N GLU A 94 -1.44 -2.64 -5.16
CA GLU A 94 -2.57 -2.03 -5.86
C GLU A 94 -3.33 -3.11 -6.63
N TRP A 95 -4.61 -2.86 -6.88
CA TRP A 95 -5.50 -3.77 -7.62
C TRP A 95 -5.64 -5.13 -6.94
N CYS A 96 -5.75 -5.12 -5.63
CA CYS A 96 -5.87 -6.35 -4.84
C CYS A 96 -7.12 -7.16 -5.19
N GLU A 97 -8.13 -6.52 -5.75
CA GLU A 97 -9.35 -7.20 -6.17
C GLU A 97 -9.08 -8.28 -7.23
N ASN A 98 -7.96 -8.17 -7.95
CA ASN A 98 -7.59 -9.17 -8.96
C ASN A 98 -6.99 -10.44 -8.35
N VAL A 99 -6.45 -10.34 -7.14
CA VAL A 99 -5.76 -11.48 -6.49
C VAL A 99 -6.11 -11.52 -4.99
N PRO A 100 -7.39 -11.72 -4.65
CA PRO A 100 -7.79 -11.71 -3.24
C PRO A 100 -7.07 -12.77 -2.41
N GLU A 101 -6.63 -13.86 -3.03
CA GLU A 101 -5.88 -14.91 -2.33
C GLU A 101 -4.51 -14.44 -1.86
N ALA A 102 -4.00 -13.34 -2.41
CA ALA A 102 -2.69 -12.81 -2.04
C ALA A 102 -2.71 -12.08 -0.69
N LEU A 103 -3.88 -11.67 -0.23
CA LEU A 103 -3.98 -10.84 0.95
C LEU A 103 -3.68 -11.63 2.22
N PRO A 104 -2.70 -11.18 3.03
CA PRO A 104 -2.46 -11.84 4.31
C PRO A 104 -3.64 -11.59 5.25
N ARG A 105 -3.74 -12.44 6.26
CA ARG A 105 -4.83 -12.34 7.23
C ARG A 105 -4.83 -11.00 7.96
N GLU A 106 -3.66 -10.52 8.34
CA GLU A 106 -3.53 -9.22 9.00
C GLU A 106 -2.96 -8.22 8.01
N ARG A 107 -3.67 -7.10 7.87
CA ARG A 107 -3.32 -6.10 6.87
C ARG A 107 -4.09 -4.81 7.12
N LEU A 108 -3.63 -3.76 6.47
CA LEU A 108 -4.38 -2.52 6.34
C LEU A 108 -5.00 -2.50 4.94
N GLU A 109 -6.32 -2.26 4.85
CA GLU A 109 -6.96 -2.08 3.55
C GLU A 109 -7.36 -0.63 3.37
N LEU A 110 -7.07 -0.10 2.21
CA LEU A 110 -7.46 1.25 1.83
C LEU A 110 -8.31 1.19 0.57
N HIS A 111 -9.54 1.66 0.68
CA HIS A 111 -10.47 1.71 -0.45
C HIS A 111 -10.60 3.17 -0.85
N LEU A 112 -10.05 3.51 -2.00
CA LEU A 112 -10.00 4.88 -2.50
C LEU A 112 -11.09 5.10 -3.53
N SER A 113 -11.72 6.27 -3.47
CA SER A 113 -12.72 6.65 -4.44
C SER A 113 -12.58 8.12 -4.80
N GLY A 114 -13.25 8.51 -5.90
CA GLY A 114 -13.17 9.85 -6.44
C GLY A 114 -12.16 9.93 -7.57
N SER A 115 -12.51 10.68 -8.63
CA SER A 115 -11.64 10.89 -9.77
C SER A 115 -11.99 12.21 -10.43
N GLY A 116 -11.08 12.72 -11.27
CA GLY A 116 -11.29 13.99 -11.93
C GLY A 116 -11.48 15.12 -10.93
N SER A 117 -12.61 15.84 -11.03
CA SER A 117 -12.93 16.94 -10.13
C SER A 117 -13.66 16.48 -8.87
N GLU A 118 -13.96 15.20 -8.74
CA GLU A 118 -14.65 14.69 -7.56
C GLU A 118 -13.74 14.70 -6.33
N PRO A 119 -14.30 14.91 -5.13
CA PRO A 119 -13.50 14.78 -3.92
C PRO A 119 -12.93 13.38 -3.78
N ARG A 120 -11.68 13.29 -3.33
CA ARG A 120 -11.07 12.01 -3.01
C ARG A 120 -11.52 11.56 -1.63
N SER A 121 -11.84 10.29 -1.49
CA SER A 121 -12.15 9.71 -0.19
C SER A 121 -11.44 8.40 0.00
N VAL A 122 -11.16 8.08 1.27
CA VAL A 122 -10.48 6.85 1.64
C VAL A 122 -11.25 6.20 2.77
N GLU A 123 -11.59 4.93 2.58
CA GLU A 123 -12.10 4.09 3.66
C GLU A 123 -10.98 3.16 4.08
N ALA A 124 -10.58 3.23 5.34
CA ALA A 124 -9.48 2.42 5.85
C ALA A 124 -10.02 1.35 6.79
N LEU A 125 -9.62 0.10 6.58
CA LEU A 125 -10.04 -1.04 7.36
C LEU A 125 -8.80 -1.73 7.92
N ALA A 126 -8.79 -1.96 9.23
CA ALA A 126 -7.67 -2.62 9.90
C ALA A 126 -8.04 -4.07 10.23
N PHE A 127 -7.17 -4.98 9.85
CA PHE A 127 -7.30 -6.40 10.17
C PHE A 127 -6.08 -6.80 11.00
N GLY A 128 -6.30 -6.96 12.30
CA GLY A 128 -5.24 -7.28 13.24
C GLY A 128 -4.93 -6.13 14.17
N GLU A 129 -4.50 -6.46 15.39
CA GLU A 129 -4.30 -5.48 16.45
C GLU A 129 -3.29 -4.40 16.08
N ARG A 130 -2.18 -4.79 15.43
CA ARG A 130 -1.15 -3.81 15.04
C ARG A 130 -1.70 -2.79 14.06
N TYR A 131 -2.59 -3.23 13.17
CA TYR A 131 -3.18 -2.32 12.18
C TYR A 131 -4.26 -1.46 12.80
N GLU A 132 -4.97 -1.98 13.80
CA GLU A 132 -5.92 -1.17 14.55
C GLU A 132 -5.20 -0.05 15.31
N ASP A 133 -4.08 -0.36 15.93
CA ASP A 133 -3.25 0.63 16.62
C ASP A 133 -2.72 1.67 15.63
N LEU A 134 -2.27 1.23 14.46
CA LEU A 134 -1.78 2.13 13.42
C LEU A 134 -2.87 3.10 13.00
N LEU A 135 -4.06 2.60 12.71
CA LEU A 135 -5.17 3.47 12.30
C LEU A 135 -5.57 4.43 13.38
N GLY A 136 -5.53 4.00 14.65
CA GLY A 136 -5.83 4.89 15.75
C GLY A 136 -4.88 6.09 15.81
N LYS A 137 -3.59 5.83 15.62
CA LYS A 137 -2.59 6.90 15.62
C LYS A 137 -2.73 7.80 14.40
N VAL A 138 -3.00 7.23 13.24
CA VAL A 138 -3.21 8.01 12.02
C VAL A 138 -4.43 8.91 12.18
N ALA A 139 -5.52 8.39 12.72
CA ALA A 139 -6.73 9.16 12.95
C ALA A 139 -6.49 10.34 13.90
N ASN A 140 -5.70 10.13 14.93
CA ASN A 140 -5.38 11.20 15.87
C ASN A 140 -4.55 12.31 15.24
N THR A 141 -3.71 11.97 14.28
CA THR A 141 -2.81 12.93 13.63
C THR A 141 -3.45 13.59 12.43
N TYR A 142 -4.10 12.81 11.59
CA TYR A 142 -4.59 13.27 10.29
C TYR A 142 -6.08 13.51 10.26
N GLY A 143 -6.83 12.62 10.90
CA GLY A 143 -8.26 12.48 10.69
C GLY A 143 -9.15 13.42 11.46
N LYS A 144 -8.61 14.50 11.98
CA LYS A 144 -9.42 15.48 12.73
C LYS A 144 -10.22 16.39 11.82
N GLY A 145 -9.92 16.34 10.55
CA GLY A 145 -10.63 17.13 9.56
C GLY A 145 -11.82 16.44 8.99
#